data_4b234f14f009e35122a8e54fdfb541d3
#
_entry.id   4b234f14f009e35122a8e54fdfb541d3
#
_cell.length_a   1.000
_cell.length_b   1.000
_cell.length_c   1.000
_cell.angle_alpha   90.00
_cell.angle_beta   90.00
_cell.angle_gamma   90.00
#
_symmetry.space_group_name_H-M   'P 1'
#
loop_
_entity.id
_entity.type
_entity.pdbx_description
1 polymer ?
#
loop_
_entity_poly.entity_id
_entity_poly.type
_entity_poly.pdbx_seq_one_letter_code
_entity_poly.pdbx_strand_id
1 'polypeptide(L)'
;MRLRTSSSHKEGAERFFSIATKEFKADNHGNLKSLVTVEVAWEKTADGKSILKEIPGSQKEWPCDLALLALGVTGSDTSVTEQLGVKLDPRTNIEATENDYKTNIPGVFAAGDQRRGQSLIVWAISEGRQAAHHVDTYLMGSSELPLKGEGDLPRV
;
A
#
# COMPACT_ATOMS: atom_id res chain seq x y z
N MET A 1 -14.21 -4.47 12.69
CA MET A 1 -14.19 -4.24 11.24
C MET A 1 -15.52 -3.58 10.84
N ARG A 2 -15.51 -2.50 10.08
CA ARG A 2 -16.74 -1.86 9.58
C ARG A 2 -16.88 -2.18 8.09
N LEU A 3 -17.93 -2.89 7.72
CA LEU A 3 -18.28 -3.10 6.31
C LEU A 3 -18.88 -1.79 5.77
N ARG A 4 -18.24 -1.19 4.77
CA ARG A 4 -18.71 0.02 4.11
C ARG A 4 -19.08 -0.28 2.67
N THR A 5 -20.14 0.34 2.19
CA THR A 5 -20.54 0.29 0.78
C THR A 5 -20.23 1.64 0.16
N SER A 6 -19.43 1.64 -0.91
CA SER A 6 -19.20 2.82 -1.77
C SER A 6 -20.16 2.85 -2.94
N SER A 7 -20.17 3.95 -3.71
CA SER A 7 -20.95 4.05 -4.97
C SER A 7 -20.53 2.96 -5.96
N SER A 8 -19.25 2.69 -6.10
CA SER A 8 -18.73 1.63 -6.99
C SER A 8 -19.29 0.24 -6.65
N HIS A 9 -19.50 -0.06 -5.38
CA HIS A 9 -20.11 -1.32 -4.97
C HIS A 9 -21.58 -1.47 -5.39
N LYS A 10 -22.24 -0.38 -5.77
CA LYS A 10 -23.65 -0.39 -6.21
C LYS A 10 -23.81 -0.62 -7.70
N GLU A 11 -22.74 -0.59 -8.47
CA GLU A 11 -22.75 -0.76 -9.92
C GLU A 11 -23.09 -2.20 -10.35
N GLY A 12 -22.94 -3.16 -9.45
CA GLY A 12 -23.24 -4.57 -9.68
C GLY A 12 -22.22 -5.51 -9.06
N ALA A 13 -22.37 -6.78 -9.33
CA ALA A 13 -21.62 -7.93 -8.82
C ALA A 13 -22.09 -8.44 -7.43
N GLU A 14 -21.88 -9.74 -7.22
CA GLU A 14 -22.07 -10.35 -5.91
C GLU A 14 -20.86 -10.10 -5.02
N ARG A 15 -21.10 -9.91 -3.74
CA ARG A 15 -20.05 -9.65 -2.74
C ARG A 15 -20.07 -10.69 -1.65
N PHE A 16 -18.95 -11.31 -1.45
CA PHE A 16 -18.73 -12.27 -0.37
C PHE A 16 -17.70 -11.69 0.60
N PHE A 17 -17.93 -11.89 1.89
CA PHE A 17 -17.08 -11.39 2.96
C PHE A 17 -16.55 -12.56 3.79
N SER A 18 -15.47 -12.32 4.52
CA SER A 18 -14.83 -13.34 5.35
C SER A 18 -14.43 -14.58 4.54
N ILE A 19 -13.89 -14.36 3.35
CA ILE A 19 -13.42 -15.39 2.42
C ILE A 19 -11.91 -15.24 2.24
N ALA A 20 -11.19 -16.34 2.33
CA ALA A 20 -9.79 -16.44 1.97
C ALA A 20 -9.60 -17.28 0.70
N THR A 21 -8.72 -16.85 -0.17
CA THR A 21 -8.30 -17.62 -1.35
C THR A 21 -7.33 -18.71 -0.90
N LYS A 22 -7.57 -19.95 -1.34
CA LYS A 22 -6.72 -21.11 -1.10
C LYS A 22 -5.84 -21.42 -2.31
N GLU A 23 -6.45 -21.44 -3.49
CA GLU A 23 -5.81 -21.94 -4.69
C GLU A 23 -6.42 -21.33 -5.94
N PHE A 24 -5.60 -21.11 -6.95
CA PHE A 24 -6.01 -20.87 -8.32
C PHE A 24 -5.76 -22.15 -9.12
N LYS A 25 -6.81 -22.73 -9.69
CA LYS A 25 -6.68 -23.94 -10.50
C LYS A 25 -6.59 -23.59 -11.98
N ALA A 26 -5.64 -24.24 -12.66
CA ALA A 26 -5.45 -24.11 -14.09
C ALA A 26 -6.12 -25.25 -14.86
N ASP A 27 -6.39 -25.02 -16.14
CA ASP A 27 -6.70 -26.06 -17.11
C ASP A 27 -5.41 -26.77 -17.62
N ASN A 28 -5.56 -27.69 -18.54
CA ASN A 28 -4.43 -28.43 -19.14
C ASN A 28 -3.50 -27.55 -19.99
N HIS A 29 -3.88 -26.31 -20.28
CA HIS A 29 -3.10 -25.34 -21.05
C HIS A 29 -2.45 -24.27 -20.18
N GLY A 30 -2.68 -24.33 -18.85
CA GLY A 30 -2.15 -23.35 -17.90
C GLY A 30 -3.01 -22.09 -17.74
N ASN A 31 -4.21 -22.02 -18.36
CA ASN A 31 -5.13 -20.91 -18.15
C ASN A 31 -5.92 -21.09 -16.86
N LEU A 32 -6.31 -19.97 -16.23
CA LEU A 32 -7.16 -20.01 -15.05
C LEU A 32 -8.49 -20.67 -15.38
N LYS A 33 -8.90 -21.64 -14.57
CA LYS A 33 -10.16 -22.39 -14.69
C LYS A 33 -11.08 -22.14 -13.52
N SER A 34 -10.54 -22.05 -12.32
CA SER A 34 -11.35 -21.81 -11.13
C SER A 34 -10.53 -21.26 -9.98
N LEU A 35 -11.23 -20.63 -9.03
CA LEU A 35 -10.71 -20.12 -7.77
C LEU A 35 -11.29 -20.96 -6.63
N VAL A 36 -10.44 -21.47 -5.76
CA VAL A 36 -10.85 -22.17 -4.54
C VAL A 36 -10.75 -21.23 -3.36
N THR A 37 -11.82 -21.09 -2.61
CA THR A 37 -11.93 -20.26 -1.41
C THR A 37 -12.34 -21.06 -0.20
N VAL A 38 -12.14 -20.48 0.98
CA VAL A 38 -12.62 -21.00 2.27
C VAL A 38 -13.18 -19.83 3.09
N GLU A 39 -14.23 -20.09 3.85
CA GLU A 39 -14.71 -19.10 4.83
C GLU A 39 -13.74 -18.99 6.01
N VAL A 40 -13.61 -17.78 6.55
CA VAL A 40 -12.71 -17.49 7.66
C VAL A 40 -13.42 -16.72 8.76
N ALA A 41 -13.02 -16.94 9.99
CA ALA A 41 -13.48 -16.22 11.17
C ALA A 41 -12.29 -15.65 11.95
N TRP A 42 -12.51 -14.50 12.60
CA TRP A 42 -11.53 -13.93 13.53
C TRP A 42 -11.74 -14.52 14.91
N GLU A 43 -10.72 -15.19 15.42
CA GLU A 43 -10.69 -15.66 16.82
C GLU A 43 -9.69 -14.85 17.63
N LYS A 44 -10.04 -14.58 18.89
CA LYS A 44 -9.09 -13.99 19.84
C LYS A 44 -8.32 -15.11 20.54
N THR A 45 -7.01 -15.01 20.48
CA THR A 45 -6.12 -15.88 21.27
C THR A 45 -6.10 -15.47 22.75
N ALA A 46 -5.59 -16.34 23.62
CA ALA A 46 -5.47 -16.07 25.05
C ALA A 46 -4.65 -14.82 25.39
N ASP A 47 -3.70 -14.45 24.51
CA ASP A 47 -2.85 -13.25 24.61
C ASP A 47 -3.54 -12.00 24.00
N GLY A 48 -4.83 -12.06 23.65
CA GLY A 48 -5.62 -10.95 23.14
C GLY A 48 -5.35 -10.60 21.66
N LYS A 49 -4.49 -11.34 20.95
CA LYS A 49 -4.27 -11.18 19.51
C LYS A 49 -5.45 -11.74 18.73
N SER A 50 -5.76 -11.12 17.61
CA SER A 50 -6.76 -11.65 16.67
C SER A 50 -6.05 -12.47 15.60
N ILE A 51 -6.44 -13.72 15.43
CA ILE A 51 -5.96 -14.61 14.37
C ILE A 51 -7.11 -14.94 13.42
N LEU A 52 -6.76 -15.13 12.15
CA LEU A 52 -7.70 -15.58 11.13
C LEU A 52 -7.72 -17.10 11.12
N LYS A 53 -8.90 -17.71 11.28
CA LYS A 53 -9.09 -19.15 11.28
C LYS A 53 -10.02 -19.59 10.18
N GLU A 54 -9.63 -20.62 9.45
CA GLU A 54 -10.46 -21.22 8.41
C GLU A 54 -11.58 -22.03 9.05
N ILE A 55 -12.78 -21.95 8.46
CA ILE A 55 -13.93 -22.74 8.87
C ILE A 55 -13.88 -24.09 8.13
N PRO A 56 -13.71 -25.21 8.85
CA PRO A 56 -13.65 -26.53 8.20
C PRO A 56 -14.89 -26.85 7.39
N GLY A 57 -14.72 -27.42 6.22
CA GLY A 57 -15.82 -27.82 5.33
C GLY A 57 -16.49 -26.69 4.55
N SER A 58 -16.03 -25.44 4.69
CA SER A 58 -16.56 -24.27 3.96
C SER A 58 -15.89 -24.03 2.61
N GLN A 59 -15.02 -24.94 2.17
CA GLN A 59 -14.31 -24.80 0.90
C GLN A 59 -15.29 -24.76 -0.28
N LYS A 60 -15.11 -23.76 -1.15
CA LYS A 60 -15.94 -23.57 -2.35
C LYS A 60 -15.07 -23.32 -3.57
N GLU A 61 -15.42 -23.94 -4.67
CA GLU A 61 -14.79 -23.72 -5.97
C GLU A 61 -15.70 -22.84 -6.84
N TRP A 62 -15.08 -21.80 -7.43
CA TRP A 62 -15.75 -20.82 -8.28
C TRP A 62 -15.14 -20.93 -9.68
N PRO A 63 -15.92 -21.32 -10.70
CA PRO A 63 -15.44 -21.24 -12.08
C PRO A 63 -15.13 -19.80 -12.45
N CYS A 64 -13.95 -19.54 -13.00
CA CYS A 64 -13.56 -18.21 -13.47
C CYS A 64 -12.42 -18.30 -14.49
N ASP A 65 -12.43 -17.39 -15.44
CA ASP A 65 -11.42 -17.26 -16.49
C ASP A 65 -10.44 -16.11 -16.18
N LEU A 66 -10.80 -15.23 -15.27
CA LEU A 66 -9.99 -14.09 -14.85
C LEU A 66 -10.17 -13.83 -13.35
N ALA A 67 -9.07 -13.63 -12.64
CA ALA A 67 -9.06 -13.18 -11.25
C ALA A 67 -8.22 -11.91 -11.12
N LEU A 68 -8.81 -10.85 -10.58
CA LEU A 68 -8.13 -9.58 -10.32
C LEU A 68 -7.79 -9.47 -8.83
N LEU A 69 -6.49 -9.39 -8.53
CA LEU A 69 -6.01 -9.20 -7.17
C LEU A 69 -6.02 -7.71 -6.83
N ALA A 70 -7.01 -7.29 -6.04
CA ALA A 70 -7.12 -5.93 -5.51
C ALA A 70 -6.72 -5.90 -4.02
N LEU A 71 -5.59 -6.50 -3.71
CA LEU A 71 -5.02 -6.60 -2.37
C LEU A 71 -4.12 -5.40 -2.08
N GLY A 72 -3.75 -5.23 -0.82
CA GLY A 72 -2.67 -4.30 -0.46
C GLY A 72 -1.34 -4.73 -1.07
N VAL A 73 -0.37 -3.85 -1.03
CA VAL A 73 1.01 -4.12 -1.47
C VAL A 73 1.90 -4.41 -0.25
N THR A 74 2.95 -5.18 -0.43
CA THR A 74 3.88 -5.55 0.64
C THR A 74 4.98 -4.50 0.85
N GLY A 75 5.21 -3.66 -0.15
CA GLY A 75 6.23 -2.62 -0.12
C GLY A 75 6.47 -2.04 -1.51
N SER A 76 7.45 -1.16 -1.60
CA SER A 76 7.88 -0.54 -2.85
C SER A 76 8.76 -1.49 -3.66
N ASP A 77 8.78 -1.30 -5.00
CA ASP A 77 9.78 -1.93 -5.84
C ASP A 77 11.18 -1.40 -5.48
N THR A 78 12.10 -2.30 -5.18
CA THR A 78 13.44 -1.94 -4.68
C THR A 78 14.50 -1.77 -5.77
N SER A 79 14.18 -2.05 -7.02
CA SER A 79 15.14 -2.07 -8.13
C SER A 79 15.90 -0.74 -8.28
N VAL A 80 15.23 0.39 -8.22
CA VAL A 80 15.83 1.73 -8.32
C VAL A 80 16.58 2.10 -7.05
N THR A 81 16.02 1.78 -5.88
CA THR A 81 16.62 2.12 -4.58
C THR A 81 17.89 1.34 -4.33
N GLU A 82 17.96 0.09 -4.75
CA GLU A 82 19.17 -0.74 -4.71
C GLU A 82 20.27 -0.19 -5.62
N GLN A 83 19.94 0.18 -6.86
CA GLN A 83 20.89 0.78 -7.80
C GLN A 83 21.47 2.11 -7.29
N LEU A 84 20.66 2.91 -6.62
CA LEU A 84 21.10 4.20 -6.05
C LEU A 84 21.79 4.07 -4.68
N GLY A 85 21.70 2.91 -4.02
CA GLY A 85 22.22 2.72 -2.67
C GLY A 85 21.43 3.48 -1.58
N VAL A 86 20.16 3.74 -1.83
CA VAL A 86 19.29 4.45 -0.90
C VAL A 86 18.86 3.52 0.23
N LYS A 87 18.90 4.00 1.48
CA LYS A 87 18.46 3.25 2.65
C LYS A 87 16.94 3.12 2.70
N LEU A 88 16.48 1.95 3.11
CA LEU A 88 15.08 1.64 3.30
C LEU A 88 14.76 1.37 4.78
N ASP A 89 13.57 1.72 5.20
CA ASP A 89 13.02 1.33 6.49
C ASP A 89 12.60 -0.16 6.50
N PRO A 90 12.22 -0.74 7.67
CA PRO A 90 11.77 -2.13 7.75
C PRO A 90 10.49 -2.44 6.93
N ARG A 91 9.78 -1.42 6.44
CA ARG A 91 8.61 -1.55 5.57
C ARG A 91 8.94 -1.36 4.10
N THR A 92 10.23 -1.30 3.75
CA THR A 92 10.74 -1.03 2.40
C THR A 92 10.45 0.37 1.86
N ASN A 93 10.09 1.33 2.72
CA ASN A 93 10.00 2.74 2.32
C ASN A 93 11.38 3.39 2.34
N ILE A 94 11.59 4.41 1.54
CA ILE A 94 12.84 5.16 1.52
C ILE A 94 12.99 5.97 2.82
N GLU A 95 14.10 5.79 3.54
CA GLU A 95 14.41 6.61 4.69
C GLU A 95 14.74 8.05 4.26
N ALA A 96 13.82 8.96 4.57
CA ALA A 96 14.00 10.40 4.42
C ALA A 96 13.21 11.14 5.50
N THR A 97 13.75 12.25 6.01
CA THR A 97 13.08 13.02 7.07
C THR A 97 11.94 13.88 6.52
N GLU A 98 11.00 14.25 7.36
CA GLU A 98 9.96 15.22 7.00
C GLU A 98 10.47 16.67 7.02
N ASN A 99 11.68 16.89 7.55
CA ASN A 99 12.24 18.23 7.67
C ASN A 99 12.83 18.72 6.37
N ASP A 100 13.44 17.84 5.59
CA ASP A 100 14.14 18.21 4.35
C ASP A 100 14.03 17.19 3.22
N TYR A 101 13.33 16.09 3.44
CA TYR A 101 13.07 15.03 2.44
C TYR A 101 14.32 14.39 1.84
N LYS A 102 15.51 14.64 2.43
CA LYS A 102 16.78 14.08 1.97
C LYS A 102 16.92 12.62 2.37
N THR A 103 17.48 11.84 1.47
CA THR A 103 17.93 10.47 1.74
C THR A 103 19.37 10.46 2.26
N ASN A 104 19.91 9.25 2.48
CA ASN A 104 21.33 9.07 2.77
C ASN A 104 22.27 9.41 1.59
N ILE A 105 21.73 9.56 0.38
CA ILE A 105 22.50 9.87 -0.83
C ILE A 105 22.36 11.36 -1.16
N PRO A 106 23.45 12.12 -1.24
CA PRO A 106 23.39 13.53 -1.60
C PRO A 106 22.71 13.77 -2.95
N GLY A 107 21.77 14.73 -3.00
CA GLY A 107 21.02 15.06 -4.20
C GLY A 107 19.84 14.12 -4.50
N VAL A 108 19.61 13.12 -3.65
CA VAL A 108 18.46 12.23 -3.77
C VAL A 108 17.46 12.54 -2.65
N PHE A 109 16.21 12.78 -3.04
CA PHE A 109 15.10 13.13 -2.16
C PHE A 109 13.98 12.11 -2.32
N ALA A 110 13.16 11.91 -1.28
CA ALA A 110 12.01 11.03 -1.32
C ALA A 110 10.80 11.68 -0.65
N ALA A 111 9.62 11.54 -1.28
CA ALA A 111 8.36 12.08 -0.79
C ALA A 111 7.19 11.17 -1.16
N GLY A 112 6.04 11.40 -0.52
CA GLY A 112 4.83 10.65 -0.77
C GLY A 112 4.94 9.18 -0.36
N ASP A 113 4.30 8.30 -1.12
CA ASP A 113 4.18 6.88 -0.77
C ASP A 113 5.55 6.16 -0.68
N GLN A 114 6.55 6.61 -1.44
CA GLN A 114 7.90 6.04 -1.39
C GLN A 114 8.59 6.28 -0.04
N ARG A 115 8.28 7.38 0.64
CA ARG A 115 8.84 7.73 1.95
C ARG A 115 7.93 7.29 3.10
N ARG A 116 6.64 7.58 2.97
CA ARG A 116 5.62 7.43 4.01
C ARG A 116 5.00 6.03 4.07
N GLY A 117 5.10 5.25 2.99
CA GLY A 117 4.24 4.12 2.72
C GLY A 117 2.91 4.57 2.09
N GLN A 118 2.11 3.61 1.66
CA GLN A 118 0.85 3.88 0.96
C GLN A 118 -0.07 4.77 1.81
N SER A 119 -0.51 5.86 1.23
CA SER A 119 -1.34 6.84 1.91
C SER A 119 -2.32 7.53 0.97
N LEU A 120 -3.01 8.55 1.47
CA LEU A 120 -3.91 9.33 0.64
C LEU A 120 -3.14 10.27 -0.29
N ILE A 121 -3.70 10.50 -1.48
CA ILE A 121 -3.10 11.38 -2.50
C ILE A 121 -2.82 12.80 -1.98
N VAL A 122 -3.62 13.29 -1.03
CA VAL A 122 -3.40 14.60 -0.40
C VAL A 122 -2.05 14.67 0.33
N TRP A 123 -1.58 13.57 0.88
CA TRP A 123 -0.26 13.49 1.51
C TRP A 123 0.85 13.48 0.47
N ALA A 124 0.68 12.75 -0.62
CA ALA A 124 1.66 12.72 -1.71
C ALA A 124 1.85 14.12 -2.31
N ILE A 125 0.75 14.86 -2.55
CA ILE A 125 0.78 16.24 -3.02
C ILE A 125 1.48 17.15 -2.00
N SER A 126 1.09 17.06 -0.73
CA SER A 126 1.68 17.88 0.33
C SER A 126 3.18 17.66 0.47
N GLU A 127 3.62 16.40 0.54
CA GLU A 127 5.04 16.07 0.66
C GLU A 127 5.82 16.43 -0.61
N GLY A 128 5.26 16.20 -1.80
CA GLY A 128 5.89 16.57 -3.06
C GLY A 128 6.17 18.07 -3.15
N ARG A 129 5.22 18.91 -2.71
CA ARG A 129 5.42 20.38 -2.64
C ARG A 129 6.52 20.77 -1.66
N GLN A 130 6.55 20.13 -0.48
CA GLN A 130 7.60 20.39 0.51
C GLN A 130 8.97 19.91 0.00
N ALA A 131 9.05 18.72 -0.57
CA ALA A 131 10.28 18.22 -1.17
C ALA A 131 10.79 19.14 -2.28
N ALA A 132 9.90 19.70 -3.12
CA ALA A 132 10.27 20.67 -4.16
C ALA A 132 10.99 21.89 -3.57
N HIS A 133 10.50 22.46 -2.45
CA HIS A 133 11.18 23.55 -1.76
C HIS A 133 12.61 23.15 -1.34
N HIS A 134 12.78 21.96 -0.79
CA HIS A 134 14.10 21.52 -0.32
C HIS A 134 15.05 21.14 -1.47
N VAL A 135 14.52 20.62 -2.58
CA VAL A 135 15.28 20.41 -3.82
C VAL A 135 15.76 21.74 -4.38
N ASP A 136 14.88 22.73 -4.46
CA ASP A 136 15.19 24.07 -4.95
C ASP A 136 16.25 24.73 -4.05
N THR A 137 16.07 24.66 -2.72
CA THR A 137 17.09 25.14 -1.77
C THR A 137 18.44 24.44 -1.94
N TYR A 138 18.43 23.14 -2.20
CA TYR A 138 19.66 22.37 -2.44
C TYR A 138 20.40 22.80 -3.69
N LEU A 139 19.67 23.12 -4.75
CA LEU A 139 20.24 23.51 -6.05
C LEU A 139 20.64 24.99 -6.11
N MET A 140 19.82 25.86 -5.51
CA MET A 140 19.94 27.32 -5.66
C MET A 140 20.50 28.01 -4.41
N GLY A 141 20.62 27.29 -3.27
CA GLY A 141 21.02 27.86 -1.98
C GLY A 141 19.88 28.49 -1.19
N SER A 142 18.80 28.87 -1.83
CA SER A 142 17.55 29.39 -1.22
C SER A 142 16.36 29.01 -2.09
N SER A 143 15.14 29.14 -1.56
CA SER A 143 13.91 28.84 -2.31
C SER A 143 12.82 29.84 -1.99
N GLU A 144 12.13 30.30 -3.02
CA GLU A 144 10.89 31.09 -2.93
C GLU A 144 9.62 30.21 -2.91
N LEU A 145 9.79 28.88 -3.03
CA LEU A 145 8.65 27.96 -2.96
C LEU A 145 8.10 27.91 -1.54
N PRO A 146 6.76 27.83 -1.37
CA PRO A 146 6.15 27.88 -0.04
C PRO A 146 6.47 26.62 0.79
N LEU A 147 6.76 26.84 2.06
CA LEU A 147 6.75 25.80 3.09
C LEU A 147 5.37 25.66 3.71
N LYS A 148 5.12 24.51 4.33
CA LYS A 148 3.93 24.31 5.17
C LYS A 148 3.85 25.36 6.27
N GLY A 149 2.68 26.03 6.38
CA GLY A 149 2.33 26.95 7.42
C GLY A 149 1.24 26.42 8.36
N GLU A 150 0.77 27.29 9.25
CA GLU A 150 -0.42 27.03 10.08
C GLU A 150 -1.64 26.86 9.16
N GLY A 151 -2.42 25.78 9.36
CA GLY A 151 -3.58 25.45 8.55
C GLY A 151 -3.32 24.48 7.40
N ASP A 152 -2.08 24.17 7.09
CA ASP A 152 -1.73 23.07 6.19
C ASP A 152 -1.92 21.70 6.86
N LEU A 153 -1.86 20.62 6.05
CA LEU A 153 -1.94 19.27 6.58
C LEU A 153 -0.85 19.06 7.65
N PRO A 154 -1.20 18.48 8.82
CA PRO A 154 -0.24 18.30 9.91
C PRO A 154 0.95 17.45 9.48
N ARG A 155 2.09 17.67 10.11
CA ARG A 155 3.21 16.72 10.04
C ARG A 155 2.83 15.48 10.87
N VAL A 156 3.00 14.28 10.31
CA VAL A 156 2.65 13.00 10.96
C VAL A 156 3.87 12.08 10.92
#